data_19a7ec9bcd5f663d46f69e1136badae5
#
_entry.id   19a7ec9bcd5f663d46f69e1136badae5
#
_cell.length_a   1.000
_cell.length_b   1.000
_cell.length_c   1.000
_cell.angle_alpha   90.00
_cell.angle_beta   90.00
_cell.angle_gamma   90.00
#
_symmetry.space_group_name_H-M   'P 1'
#
loop_
_entity.id
_entity.type
_entity.pdbx_description
1 polymer ?
#
loop_
_entity_poly.entity_id
_entity_poly.type
_entity_poly.pdbx_seq_one_letter_code
_entity_poly.pdbx_strand_id
1 'polypeptide(L)'
;MIVCEHTTELLRQIGIRSDWETCGQRAVQKVLAAHQAGEPYDAVILDCRMPDQDGVETAAIIRSAISEPLPIILISAYDSADVETKARQAGVNGFMTKPVFMSTLCRALQRYVLGQAAVDEQKSKTDFSGKRFLLVEDNALNREIAMEMLESAGAVVESACDGAEGAAKFAAAPAGYYDLLLMDVQMPVMNGYEATQKIRASAKTDARTVPIVAMTADAFAEDIIEAKKAGMNSHLAKPLNLATLVREINKQLQKH
;
A
#
# COMPACT_ATOMS: atom_id res chain seq x y z
N MET A 1 16.87 15.35 0.88
CA MET A 1 17.12 15.30 2.34
C MET A 1 15.99 14.57 3.05
N ILE A 2 14.76 15.06 3.09
CA ILE A 2 13.62 14.44 3.82
C ILE A 2 13.39 12.96 3.49
N VAL A 3 13.47 12.55 2.22
CA VAL A 3 13.26 11.14 1.82
C VAL A 3 14.37 10.23 2.34
N CYS A 4 15.62 10.67 2.30
CA CYS A 4 16.76 9.89 2.82
C CYS A 4 16.64 9.68 4.33
N GLU A 5 16.38 10.75 5.08
CA GLU A 5 16.22 10.70 6.54
C GLU A 5 15.07 9.79 6.95
N HIS A 6 13.91 9.93 6.29
CA HIS A 6 12.75 9.08 6.54
C HIS A 6 13.05 7.60 6.24
N THR A 7 13.63 7.29 5.08
CA THR A 7 13.97 5.90 4.71
C THR A 7 15.00 5.30 5.65
N THR A 8 16.01 6.09 6.06
CA THR A 8 17.02 5.67 7.03
C THR A 8 16.40 5.35 8.39
N GLU A 9 15.45 6.17 8.86
CA GLU A 9 14.76 5.92 10.12
C GLU A 9 13.91 4.63 10.05
N LEU A 10 13.23 4.38 8.93
CA LEU A 10 12.50 3.13 8.71
C LEU A 10 13.43 1.91 8.74
N LEU A 11 14.59 1.99 8.08
CA LEU A 11 15.61 0.92 8.11
C LEU A 11 16.14 0.67 9.51
N ARG A 12 16.41 1.73 10.28
CA ARG A 12 16.86 1.64 11.66
C ARG A 12 15.84 0.95 12.57
N GLN A 13 14.55 1.22 12.39
CA GLN A 13 13.46 0.59 13.17
C GLN A 13 13.41 -0.93 12.99
N ILE A 14 13.84 -1.45 11.84
CA ILE A 14 13.91 -2.89 11.55
C ILE A 14 15.32 -3.47 11.77
N GLY A 15 16.23 -2.71 12.40
CA GLY A 15 17.57 -3.17 12.76
C GLY A 15 18.58 -3.18 11.62
N ILE A 16 18.31 -2.52 10.49
CA ILE A 16 19.20 -2.43 9.33
C ILE A 16 20.06 -1.18 9.46
N ARG A 17 21.38 -1.35 9.34
CA ARG A 17 22.31 -0.22 9.24
C ARG A 17 22.26 0.36 7.85
N SER A 18 22.20 1.68 7.75
CA SER A 18 22.16 2.38 6.48
C SER A 18 22.92 3.69 6.53
N ASP A 19 23.57 3.99 5.43
CA ASP A 19 24.17 5.30 5.14
C ASP A 19 23.34 5.97 4.05
N TRP A 20 23.43 7.28 3.96
CA TRP A 20 22.74 8.02 2.90
C TRP A 20 23.58 9.14 2.30
N GLU A 21 23.26 9.49 1.07
CA GLU A 21 23.82 10.62 0.33
C GLU A 21 22.69 11.34 -0.42
N THR A 22 22.89 12.62 -0.68
CA THR A 22 21.91 13.45 -1.41
C THR A 22 22.26 13.62 -2.89
N CYS A 23 23.38 13.09 -3.33
CA CYS A 23 23.96 13.27 -4.67
C CYS A 23 24.35 11.91 -5.24
N GLY A 24 23.95 11.62 -6.48
CA GLY A 24 24.25 10.37 -7.17
C GLY A 24 25.74 10.08 -7.30
N GLN A 25 26.56 11.08 -7.60
CA GLN A 25 28.01 10.91 -7.70
C GLN A 25 28.65 10.48 -6.39
N ARG A 26 28.25 11.09 -5.26
CA ARG A 26 28.73 10.68 -3.93
C ARG A 26 28.25 9.30 -3.53
N ALA A 27 27.01 8.96 -3.88
CA ALA A 27 26.50 7.61 -3.67
C ALA A 27 27.34 6.57 -4.41
N VAL A 28 27.67 6.80 -5.68
CA VAL A 28 28.57 5.94 -6.46
C VAL A 28 29.93 5.77 -5.75
N GLN A 29 30.57 6.91 -5.40
CA GLN A 29 31.90 6.86 -4.71
C GLN A 29 31.83 6.05 -3.42
N LYS A 30 30.80 6.23 -2.61
CA LYS A 30 30.60 5.52 -1.35
C LYS A 30 30.42 4.02 -1.54
N VAL A 31 29.60 3.63 -2.53
CA VAL A 31 29.36 2.22 -2.87
C VAL A 31 30.65 1.56 -3.36
N LEU A 32 31.41 2.22 -4.23
CA LEU A 32 32.68 1.70 -4.74
C LEU A 32 33.74 1.61 -3.67
N ALA A 33 33.86 2.59 -2.77
CA ALA A 33 34.80 2.58 -1.67
C ALA A 33 34.52 1.43 -0.71
N ALA A 34 33.24 1.21 -0.35
CA ALA A 34 32.83 0.08 0.50
C ALA A 34 33.16 -1.27 -0.15
N HIS A 35 32.89 -1.40 -1.44
CA HIS A 35 33.23 -2.61 -2.20
C HIS A 35 34.73 -2.88 -2.21
N GLN A 36 35.55 -1.85 -2.46
CA GLN A 36 37.03 -1.97 -2.44
C GLN A 36 37.59 -2.29 -1.05
N ALA A 37 36.95 -1.83 0.00
CA ALA A 37 37.32 -2.11 1.37
C ALA A 37 36.94 -3.52 1.84
N GLY A 38 36.23 -4.32 1.02
CA GLY A 38 35.75 -5.65 1.39
C GLY A 38 34.52 -5.64 2.29
N GLU A 39 33.84 -4.50 2.44
CA GLU A 39 32.62 -4.30 3.21
C GLU A 39 31.47 -3.79 2.31
N PRO A 40 31.06 -4.55 1.27
CA PRO A 40 30.05 -4.10 0.33
C PRO A 40 28.69 -3.89 0.99
N TYR A 41 27.89 -3.00 0.41
CA TYR A 41 26.48 -2.88 0.78
C TYR A 41 25.69 -4.08 0.27
N ASP A 42 24.69 -4.50 1.06
CA ASP A 42 23.74 -5.56 0.69
C ASP A 42 22.69 -5.08 -0.33
N ALA A 43 22.42 -3.78 -0.37
CA ALA A 43 21.52 -3.16 -1.34
C ALA A 43 21.78 -1.66 -1.47
N VAL A 44 21.34 -1.09 -2.60
CA VAL A 44 21.30 0.37 -2.85
C VAL A 44 19.86 0.79 -3.14
N ILE A 45 19.41 1.82 -2.44
CA ILE A 45 18.10 2.44 -2.68
C ILE A 45 18.33 3.84 -3.24
N LEU A 46 17.83 4.12 -4.43
CA LEU A 46 18.05 5.37 -5.15
C LEU A 46 16.73 6.11 -5.37
N ASP A 47 16.71 7.40 -5.14
CA ASP A 47 15.63 8.25 -5.65
C ASP A 47 15.78 8.41 -7.17
N CYS A 48 14.67 8.25 -7.90
CA CYS A 48 14.66 8.45 -9.34
C CYS A 48 15.07 9.90 -9.71
N ARG A 49 14.66 10.89 -8.91
CA ARG A 49 14.98 12.30 -9.14
C ARG A 49 15.96 12.81 -8.09
N MET A 50 17.21 13.01 -8.51
CA MET A 50 18.25 13.65 -7.72
C MET A 50 18.82 14.85 -8.48
N PRO A 51 19.39 15.89 -7.80
CA PRO A 51 19.76 17.15 -8.42
C PRO A 51 20.78 17.05 -9.55
N ASP A 52 21.88 16.31 -9.36
CA ASP A 52 23.04 16.34 -10.25
C ASP A 52 23.07 15.17 -11.25
N GLN A 53 22.55 14.04 -10.84
CA GLN A 53 22.56 12.80 -11.59
C GLN A 53 21.35 11.99 -11.17
N ASP A 54 20.51 11.56 -12.10
CA ASP A 54 19.33 10.82 -11.77
C ASP A 54 19.62 9.39 -11.24
N GLY A 55 18.62 8.77 -10.66
CA GLY A 55 18.77 7.44 -10.07
C GLY A 55 19.06 6.35 -11.10
N VAL A 56 18.58 6.50 -12.33
CA VAL A 56 18.82 5.53 -13.43
C VAL A 56 20.26 5.60 -13.89
N GLU A 57 20.78 6.81 -14.10
CA GLU A 57 22.20 7.03 -14.46
C GLU A 57 23.12 6.54 -13.32
N THR A 58 22.77 6.83 -12.07
CA THR A 58 23.52 6.36 -10.89
C THR A 58 23.57 4.83 -10.85
N ALA A 59 22.45 4.16 -11.09
CA ALA A 59 22.38 2.71 -11.15
C ALA A 59 23.26 2.13 -12.27
N ALA A 60 23.23 2.72 -13.46
CA ALA A 60 24.05 2.28 -14.59
C ALA A 60 25.55 2.38 -14.29
N ILE A 61 26.00 3.45 -13.64
CA ILE A 61 27.40 3.63 -13.25
C ILE A 61 27.81 2.58 -12.19
N ILE A 62 26.99 2.38 -11.14
CA ILE A 62 27.26 1.34 -10.13
C ILE A 62 27.36 -0.03 -10.79
N ARG A 63 26.42 -0.34 -11.68
CA ARG A 63 26.35 -1.64 -12.35
C ARG A 63 27.53 -1.87 -13.30
N SER A 64 28.03 -0.83 -13.95
CA SER A 64 29.24 -0.94 -14.80
C SER A 64 30.53 -1.16 -14.03
N ALA A 65 30.56 -0.74 -12.77
CA ALA A 65 31.75 -0.80 -11.92
C ALA A 65 31.78 -2.02 -10.99
N ILE A 66 30.61 -2.58 -10.64
CA ILE A 66 30.44 -3.73 -9.74
C ILE A 66 29.77 -4.86 -10.50
N SER A 67 30.51 -5.96 -10.70
CA SER A 67 30.04 -7.15 -11.42
C SER A 67 29.22 -8.10 -10.53
N GLU A 68 29.40 -8.02 -9.22
CA GLU A 68 28.70 -8.84 -8.25
C GLU A 68 27.23 -8.43 -8.14
N PRO A 69 26.35 -9.38 -7.77
CA PRO A 69 24.93 -9.11 -7.63
C PRO A 69 24.67 -8.17 -6.43
N LEU A 70 24.52 -6.89 -6.70
CA LEU A 70 24.11 -5.86 -5.74
C LEU A 70 22.70 -5.40 -6.07
N PRO A 71 21.69 -5.68 -5.23
CA PRO A 71 20.33 -5.20 -5.46
C PRO A 71 20.26 -3.67 -5.51
N ILE A 72 19.70 -3.14 -6.59
CA ILE A 72 19.44 -1.70 -6.76
C ILE A 72 17.93 -1.49 -6.88
N ILE A 73 17.37 -0.68 -5.99
CA ILE A 73 15.94 -0.41 -5.89
C ILE A 73 15.72 1.09 -6.13
N LEU A 74 14.86 1.45 -7.08
CA LEU A 74 14.49 2.83 -7.36
C LEU A 74 13.22 3.25 -6.60
N ILE A 75 13.26 4.46 -6.02
CA ILE A 75 12.07 5.13 -5.46
C ILE A 75 11.58 6.15 -6.47
N SER A 76 10.32 6.04 -6.93
CA SER A 76 9.70 6.96 -7.89
C SER A 76 8.39 7.53 -7.35
N ALA A 77 8.05 8.74 -7.80
CA ALA A 77 6.74 9.35 -7.53
C ALA A 77 5.67 8.94 -8.57
N TYR A 78 6.07 8.36 -9.70
CA TYR A 78 5.18 7.99 -10.80
C TYR A 78 5.58 6.65 -11.42
N ASP A 79 4.59 5.81 -11.71
CA ASP A 79 4.71 4.61 -12.54
C ASP A 79 4.63 5.02 -14.01
N SER A 80 5.78 5.34 -14.60
CA SER A 80 5.89 5.54 -16.06
C SER A 80 6.57 4.32 -16.65
N ALA A 81 5.89 3.61 -17.55
CA ALA A 81 6.42 2.42 -18.23
C ALA A 81 7.76 2.69 -18.95
N ASP A 82 7.95 3.92 -19.47
CA ASP A 82 9.18 4.34 -20.13
C ASP A 82 10.37 4.44 -19.15
N VAL A 83 10.12 4.96 -17.93
CA VAL A 83 11.13 5.05 -16.88
C VAL A 83 11.49 3.67 -16.36
N GLU A 84 10.50 2.80 -16.18
CA GLU A 84 10.73 1.43 -15.75
C GLU A 84 11.59 0.66 -16.76
N THR A 85 11.30 0.77 -18.04
CA THR A 85 12.07 0.11 -19.11
C THR A 85 13.54 0.56 -19.12
N LYS A 86 13.80 1.87 -19.06
CA LYS A 86 15.15 2.43 -18.99
C LYS A 86 15.90 1.99 -17.74
N ALA A 87 15.23 2.00 -16.59
CA ALA A 87 15.82 1.62 -15.33
C ALA A 87 16.18 0.12 -15.29
N ARG A 88 15.34 -0.76 -15.84
CA ARG A 88 15.65 -2.18 -15.97
C ARG A 88 16.86 -2.41 -16.89
N GLN A 89 16.99 -1.66 -17.99
CA GLN A 89 18.16 -1.69 -18.86
C GLN A 89 19.43 -1.21 -18.15
N ALA A 90 19.30 -0.26 -17.23
CA ALA A 90 20.39 0.22 -16.38
C ALA A 90 20.75 -0.76 -15.22
N GLY A 91 20.08 -1.92 -15.12
CA GLY A 91 20.35 -2.94 -14.12
C GLY A 91 19.66 -2.72 -12.77
N VAL A 92 18.59 -1.93 -12.72
CA VAL A 92 17.73 -1.79 -11.55
C VAL A 92 16.93 -3.07 -11.34
N ASN A 93 16.91 -3.58 -10.11
CA ASN A 93 16.24 -4.83 -9.74
C ASN A 93 14.78 -4.59 -9.34
N GLY A 94 14.46 -3.45 -8.75
CA GLY A 94 13.14 -3.19 -8.21
C GLY A 94 12.74 -1.72 -8.12
N PHE A 95 11.44 -1.52 -7.87
CA PHE A 95 10.84 -0.19 -7.76
C PHE A 95 10.01 -0.09 -6.48
N MET A 96 10.00 1.11 -5.90
CA MET A 96 9.09 1.52 -4.81
C MET A 96 8.47 2.86 -5.15
N THR A 97 7.21 3.05 -4.81
CA THR A 97 6.51 4.34 -4.96
C THR A 97 6.70 5.23 -3.73
N LYS A 98 6.73 6.54 -3.94
CA LYS A 98 6.64 7.53 -2.86
C LYS A 98 5.17 7.72 -2.46
N PRO A 99 4.89 7.90 -1.17
CA PRO A 99 5.79 7.88 -0.02
C PRO A 99 6.25 6.46 0.33
N VAL A 100 7.49 6.33 0.84
CA VAL A 100 8.04 5.04 1.28
C VAL A 100 7.44 4.65 2.62
N PHE A 101 6.70 3.55 2.65
CA PHE A 101 6.16 2.97 3.88
C PHE A 101 6.99 1.77 4.35
N MET A 102 6.98 1.50 5.64
CA MET A 102 7.67 0.37 6.25
C MET A 102 7.33 -0.95 5.55
N SER A 103 6.05 -1.22 5.28
CA SER A 103 5.59 -2.46 4.62
C SER A 103 6.14 -2.61 3.20
N THR A 104 6.21 -1.52 2.44
CA THR A 104 6.76 -1.50 1.07
C THR A 104 8.27 -1.72 1.10
N LEU A 105 8.96 -1.07 2.04
CA LEU A 105 10.40 -1.21 2.23
C LEU A 105 10.77 -2.66 2.63
N CYS A 106 10.11 -3.22 3.64
CA CYS A 106 10.33 -4.60 4.07
C CYS A 106 10.13 -5.59 2.93
N ARG A 107 9.06 -5.43 2.15
CA ARG A 107 8.76 -6.29 1.00
C ARG A 107 9.82 -6.21 -0.08
N ALA A 108 10.29 -5.01 -0.39
CA ALA A 108 11.35 -4.80 -1.38
C ALA A 108 12.67 -5.47 -0.92
N LEU A 109 13.04 -5.32 0.35
CA LEU A 109 14.22 -5.95 0.91
C LEU A 109 14.12 -7.47 0.93
N GLN A 110 12.99 -8.03 1.36
CA GLN A 110 12.74 -9.48 1.32
C GLN A 110 12.87 -10.04 -0.09
N ARG A 111 12.32 -9.36 -1.08
CA ARG A 111 12.32 -9.80 -2.47
C ARG A 111 13.70 -9.69 -3.11
N TYR A 112 14.35 -8.54 -2.97
CA TYR A 112 15.55 -8.23 -3.77
C TYR A 112 16.85 -8.50 -3.04
N VAL A 113 16.86 -8.47 -1.71
CA VAL A 113 18.08 -8.71 -0.89
C VAL A 113 18.11 -10.16 -0.40
N LEU A 114 17.01 -10.65 0.19
CA LEU A 114 16.97 -11.99 0.76
C LEU A 114 16.66 -13.08 -0.27
N GLY A 115 16.39 -12.70 -1.53
CA GLY A 115 16.07 -13.66 -2.59
C GLY A 115 14.81 -14.50 -2.28
N GLN A 116 14.07 -14.12 -1.23
CA GLN A 116 12.80 -14.76 -0.97
C GLN A 116 11.93 -14.40 -2.17
N ALA A 117 11.55 -15.42 -2.95
CA ALA A 117 10.49 -15.26 -3.93
C ALA A 117 9.40 -14.46 -3.21
N ALA A 118 9.02 -13.32 -3.77
CA ALA A 118 7.83 -12.67 -3.28
C ALA A 118 6.86 -13.81 -3.07
N VAL A 119 6.33 -13.92 -1.84
CA VAL A 119 5.06 -14.66 -1.71
C VAL A 119 4.27 -14.06 -2.83
N ASP A 120 4.13 -14.81 -3.91
CA ASP A 120 3.51 -14.33 -5.13
C ASP A 120 2.38 -13.46 -4.64
N GLU A 121 2.46 -12.13 -4.90
CA GLU A 121 1.22 -11.53 -5.23
C GLU A 121 0.76 -12.43 -6.39
N GLN A 122 0.12 -13.55 -6.01
CA GLN A 122 -0.85 -14.11 -6.91
C GLN A 122 -1.48 -12.86 -7.46
N LYS A 123 -1.40 -12.65 -8.76
CA LYS A 123 -2.26 -11.69 -9.45
C LYS A 123 -3.60 -11.92 -8.79
N SER A 124 -3.79 -11.29 -7.66
CA SER A 124 -5.04 -11.33 -6.93
C SER A 124 -5.94 -10.81 -8.01
N LYS A 125 -6.84 -11.64 -8.48
CA LYS A 125 -7.72 -11.28 -9.58
C LYS A 125 -8.19 -9.88 -9.22
N THR A 126 -7.61 -8.88 -9.86
CA THR A 126 -8.02 -7.48 -9.76
C THR A 126 -9.38 -7.30 -10.43
N ASP A 127 -10.10 -8.38 -10.57
CA ASP A 127 -11.38 -8.44 -11.25
C ASP A 127 -12.48 -8.66 -10.22
N PHE A 128 -13.15 -7.56 -9.89
CA PHE A 128 -14.35 -7.53 -9.08
C PHE A 128 -15.62 -7.45 -9.94
N SER A 129 -15.56 -7.91 -11.22
CA SER A 129 -16.72 -7.94 -12.09
C SER A 129 -17.88 -8.70 -11.45
N GLY A 130 -19.04 -8.06 -11.42
CA GLY A 130 -20.23 -8.59 -10.75
C GLY A 130 -20.28 -8.41 -9.24
N LYS A 131 -19.24 -7.87 -8.59
CA LYS A 131 -19.23 -7.54 -7.17
C LYS A 131 -19.74 -6.14 -6.92
N ARG A 132 -20.52 -5.98 -5.88
CA ARG A 132 -21.14 -4.72 -5.46
C ARG A 132 -20.67 -4.34 -4.08
N PHE A 133 -20.05 -3.16 -3.97
CA PHE A 133 -19.51 -2.64 -2.71
C PHE A 133 -20.24 -1.37 -2.27
N LEU A 134 -20.37 -1.20 -0.95
CA LEU A 134 -20.80 0.05 -0.35
C LEU A 134 -19.59 0.71 0.30
N LEU A 135 -19.21 1.88 -0.21
CA LEU A 135 -18.12 2.71 0.30
C LEU A 135 -18.70 3.83 1.16
N VAL A 136 -18.29 3.90 2.42
CA VAL A 136 -18.72 4.95 3.36
C VAL A 136 -17.49 5.75 3.76
N GLU A 137 -17.43 7.01 3.31
CA GLU A 137 -16.29 7.92 3.47
C GLU A 137 -16.80 9.36 3.43
N ASP A 138 -16.50 10.18 4.43
CA ASP A 138 -16.99 11.56 4.51
C ASP A 138 -16.23 12.51 3.60
N ASN A 139 -14.92 12.32 3.45
CA ASN A 139 -14.11 13.17 2.59
C ASN A 139 -14.37 12.88 1.11
N ALA A 140 -14.90 13.89 0.39
CA ALA A 140 -15.30 13.74 -1.02
C ALA A 140 -14.14 13.29 -1.93
N LEU A 141 -12.93 13.81 -1.72
CA LEU A 141 -11.76 13.45 -2.52
C LEU A 141 -11.32 12.00 -2.25
N ASN A 142 -11.25 11.59 -0.98
CA ASN A 142 -10.91 10.20 -0.62
C ASN A 142 -11.95 9.23 -1.18
N ARG A 143 -13.23 9.60 -1.11
CA ARG A 143 -14.34 8.81 -1.63
C ARG A 143 -14.23 8.63 -3.14
N GLU A 144 -13.96 9.70 -3.89
CA GLU A 144 -13.78 9.66 -5.34
C GLU A 144 -12.59 8.76 -5.73
N ILE A 145 -11.44 8.91 -5.07
CA ILE A 145 -10.25 8.10 -5.31
C ILE A 145 -10.52 6.62 -5.03
N ALA A 146 -11.16 6.30 -3.90
CA ALA A 146 -11.49 4.92 -3.55
C ALA A 146 -12.51 4.30 -4.51
N MET A 147 -13.50 5.06 -4.97
CA MET A 147 -14.46 4.62 -6.00
C MET A 147 -13.74 4.30 -7.31
N GLU A 148 -12.90 5.21 -7.81
CA GLU A 148 -12.14 5.01 -9.05
C GLU A 148 -11.26 3.75 -8.98
N MET A 149 -10.58 3.52 -7.84
CA MET A 149 -9.77 2.32 -7.62
C MET A 149 -10.60 1.04 -7.72
N LEU A 150 -11.78 1.00 -7.11
CA LEU A 150 -12.64 -0.18 -7.09
C LEU A 150 -13.33 -0.42 -8.43
N GLU A 151 -13.80 0.65 -9.07
CA GLU A 151 -14.45 0.59 -10.38
C GLU A 151 -13.45 0.20 -11.49
N SER A 152 -12.21 0.69 -11.41
CA SER A 152 -11.13 0.25 -12.31
C SER A 152 -10.82 -1.24 -12.19
N ALA A 153 -11.11 -1.83 -11.02
CA ALA A 153 -11.01 -3.27 -10.77
C ALA A 153 -12.31 -4.04 -11.12
N GLY A 154 -13.29 -3.39 -11.75
CA GLY A 154 -14.52 -4.01 -12.26
C GLY A 154 -15.68 -4.07 -11.27
N ALA A 155 -15.55 -3.50 -10.06
CA ALA A 155 -16.63 -3.46 -9.08
C ALA A 155 -17.73 -2.46 -9.45
N VAL A 156 -18.96 -2.73 -8.98
CA VAL A 156 -20.01 -1.72 -8.90
C VAL A 156 -19.97 -1.11 -7.51
N VAL A 157 -19.78 0.21 -7.42
CA VAL A 157 -19.62 0.89 -6.14
C VAL A 157 -20.76 1.87 -5.89
N GLU A 158 -21.41 1.74 -4.76
CA GLU A 158 -22.29 2.77 -4.21
C GLU A 158 -21.59 3.44 -3.04
N SER A 159 -21.76 4.76 -2.90
CA SER A 159 -21.09 5.49 -1.82
C SER A 159 -22.08 6.17 -0.88
N ALA A 160 -21.63 6.43 0.36
CA ALA A 160 -22.31 7.21 1.37
C ALA A 160 -21.31 8.20 1.99
N CYS A 161 -21.79 9.36 2.45
CA CYS A 161 -20.95 10.42 2.98
C CYS A 161 -20.81 10.39 4.52
N ASP A 162 -21.55 9.54 5.22
CA ASP A 162 -21.44 9.31 6.65
C ASP A 162 -22.00 7.93 7.05
N GLY A 163 -21.77 7.56 8.32
CA GLY A 163 -22.22 6.25 8.82
C GLY A 163 -23.74 6.09 8.88
N ALA A 164 -24.50 7.18 9.04
CA ALA A 164 -25.95 7.12 9.09
C ALA A 164 -26.53 6.83 7.70
N GLU A 165 -26.03 7.51 6.67
CA GLU A 165 -26.38 7.24 5.27
C GLU A 165 -25.96 5.81 4.86
N GLY A 166 -24.73 5.38 5.22
CA GLY A 166 -24.25 4.04 4.96
C GLY A 166 -25.12 2.94 5.55
N ALA A 167 -25.48 3.09 6.83
CA ALA A 167 -26.38 2.15 7.49
C ALA A 167 -27.82 2.16 6.90
N ALA A 168 -28.30 3.33 6.48
CA ALA A 168 -29.60 3.45 5.82
C ALA A 168 -29.63 2.79 4.45
N LYS A 169 -28.61 3.01 3.61
CA LYS A 169 -28.47 2.35 2.29
C LYS A 169 -28.38 0.83 2.45
N PHE A 170 -27.57 0.34 3.39
CA PHE A 170 -27.51 -1.08 3.66
C PHE A 170 -28.86 -1.66 4.07
N ALA A 171 -29.58 -0.99 4.96
CA ALA A 171 -30.90 -1.45 5.44
C ALA A 171 -31.96 -1.46 4.32
N ALA A 172 -31.94 -0.47 3.42
CA ALA A 172 -32.90 -0.35 2.32
C ALA A 172 -32.65 -1.36 1.17
N ALA A 173 -31.42 -1.80 1.00
CA ALA A 173 -31.06 -2.74 -0.07
C ALA A 173 -31.58 -4.16 0.23
N PRO A 174 -31.87 -5.00 -0.77
CA PRO A 174 -32.17 -6.42 -0.58
C PRO A 174 -31.05 -7.18 0.16
N ALA A 175 -31.35 -8.29 0.80
CA ALA A 175 -30.32 -9.14 1.38
C ALA A 175 -29.39 -9.70 0.29
N GLY A 176 -28.05 -9.68 0.55
CA GLY A 176 -27.06 -10.11 -0.42
C GLY A 176 -26.79 -9.11 -1.55
N TYR A 177 -27.32 -7.90 -1.46
CA TYR A 177 -27.10 -6.87 -2.48
C TYR A 177 -25.66 -6.33 -2.50
N TYR A 178 -25.07 -6.17 -1.32
CA TYR A 178 -23.67 -5.79 -1.18
C TYR A 178 -22.81 -7.01 -0.82
N ASP A 179 -21.75 -7.23 -1.56
CA ASP A 179 -20.76 -8.28 -1.28
C ASP A 179 -19.79 -7.87 -0.15
N LEU A 180 -19.56 -6.56 0.04
CA LEU A 180 -18.66 -6.02 1.06
C LEU A 180 -18.93 -4.54 1.30
N LEU A 181 -18.68 -4.10 2.54
CA LEU A 181 -18.68 -2.69 2.93
C LEU A 181 -17.27 -2.21 3.26
N LEU A 182 -16.89 -1.06 2.73
CA LEU A 182 -15.71 -0.29 3.13
C LEU A 182 -16.19 0.88 3.98
N MET A 183 -15.74 0.95 5.22
CA MET A 183 -16.29 1.86 6.22
C MET A 183 -15.18 2.71 6.83
N ASP A 184 -15.19 4.00 6.57
CA ASP A 184 -14.33 4.93 7.33
C ASP A 184 -14.70 4.90 8.80
N VAL A 185 -13.68 4.90 9.64
CA VAL A 185 -13.86 4.91 11.10
C VAL A 185 -14.24 6.29 11.59
N GLN A 186 -13.55 7.32 11.12
CA GLN A 186 -13.70 8.70 11.60
C GLN A 186 -14.57 9.52 10.66
N MET A 187 -15.85 9.61 10.97
CA MET A 187 -16.81 10.39 10.19
C MET A 187 -17.70 11.25 11.12
N PRO A 188 -18.19 12.40 10.64
CA PRO A 188 -19.19 13.20 11.35
C PRO A 188 -20.55 12.49 11.40
N VAL A 189 -21.47 12.97 12.22
CA VAL A 189 -22.86 12.50 12.39
C VAL A 189 -22.94 11.10 13.02
N MET A 190 -22.32 10.09 12.40
CA MET A 190 -22.23 8.71 12.89
C MET A 190 -20.90 8.14 12.43
N ASN A 191 -20.05 7.73 13.37
CA ASN A 191 -18.77 7.12 13.07
C ASN A 191 -18.93 5.68 12.55
N GLY A 192 -17.84 5.11 12.01
CA GLY A 192 -17.87 3.77 11.40
C GLY A 192 -18.18 2.64 12.39
N TYR A 193 -17.79 2.78 13.64
CA TYR A 193 -18.09 1.79 14.68
C TYR A 193 -19.59 1.76 14.99
N GLU A 194 -20.20 2.92 15.21
CA GLU A 194 -21.64 3.06 15.43
C GLU A 194 -22.45 2.56 14.24
N ALA A 195 -22.03 2.93 13.02
CA ALA A 195 -22.67 2.46 11.79
C ALA A 195 -22.60 0.93 11.68
N THR A 196 -21.44 0.33 11.97
CA THR A 196 -21.26 -1.11 11.96
C THR A 196 -22.13 -1.80 12.99
N GLN A 197 -22.18 -1.31 14.22
CA GLN A 197 -23.06 -1.86 15.27
C GLN A 197 -24.53 -1.80 14.86
N LYS A 198 -24.96 -0.68 14.27
CA LYS A 198 -26.33 -0.51 13.76
C LYS A 198 -26.65 -1.49 12.64
N ILE A 199 -25.71 -1.70 11.70
CA ILE A 199 -25.85 -2.71 10.65
C ILE A 199 -25.97 -4.10 11.27
N ARG A 200 -25.05 -4.50 12.16
CA ARG A 200 -25.02 -5.82 12.80
C ARG A 200 -26.26 -6.11 13.65
N ALA A 201 -26.88 -5.08 14.24
CA ALA A 201 -28.11 -5.18 15.03
C ALA A 201 -29.38 -5.22 14.18
N SER A 202 -29.30 -4.95 12.89
CA SER A 202 -30.48 -4.95 12.01
C SER A 202 -31.06 -6.36 11.84
N ALA A 203 -32.35 -6.43 11.57
CA ALA A 203 -33.05 -7.70 11.36
C ALA A 203 -32.77 -8.37 9.99
N LYS A 204 -31.94 -7.74 9.16
CA LYS A 204 -31.60 -8.21 7.82
C LYS A 204 -30.75 -9.50 7.90
N THR A 205 -31.04 -10.47 7.07
CA THR A 205 -30.42 -11.82 7.17
C THR A 205 -28.92 -11.84 6.93
N ASP A 206 -28.41 -10.93 6.08
CA ASP A 206 -26.99 -10.78 5.77
C ASP A 206 -26.24 -9.77 6.68
N ALA A 207 -26.98 -9.12 7.60
CA ALA A 207 -26.39 -8.10 8.48
C ALA A 207 -25.23 -8.62 9.35
N ARG A 208 -25.26 -9.89 9.72
CA ARG A 208 -24.23 -10.52 10.57
C ARG A 208 -23.07 -11.10 9.77
N THR A 209 -23.28 -11.35 8.48
CA THR A 209 -22.32 -12.07 7.62
C THR A 209 -21.62 -11.16 6.62
N VAL A 210 -22.28 -10.09 6.13
CA VAL A 210 -21.64 -9.18 5.16
C VAL A 210 -20.29 -8.69 5.67
N PRO A 211 -19.19 -8.82 4.89
CA PRO A 211 -17.90 -8.32 5.30
C PRO A 211 -17.90 -6.79 5.43
N ILE A 212 -17.40 -6.29 6.56
CA ILE A 212 -17.18 -4.84 6.79
C ILE A 212 -15.71 -4.64 7.08
N VAL A 213 -15.05 -3.86 6.22
CA VAL A 213 -13.63 -3.52 6.33
C VAL A 213 -13.50 -2.08 6.78
N ALA A 214 -12.86 -1.86 7.92
CA ALA A 214 -12.57 -0.52 8.43
C ALA A 214 -11.52 0.17 7.54
N MET A 215 -11.69 1.46 7.31
CA MET A 215 -10.65 2.36 6.77
C MET A 215 -10.25 3.31 7.88
N THR A 216 -8.98 3.34 8.30
CA THR A 216 -8.51 4.14 9.44
C THR A 216 -7.28 4.94 9.08
N ALA A 217 -7.12 6.14 9.63
CA ALA A 217 -5.93 6.95 9.48
C ALA A 217 -4.72 6.31 10.17
N ASP A 218 -4.96 5.64 11.32
CA ASP A 218 -3.93 4.99 12.14
C ASP A 218 -4.30 3.52 12.36
N ALA A 219 -3.32 2.63 12.22
CA ALA A 219 -3.49 1.19 12.46
C ALA A 219 -2.91 0.81 13.83
N PHE A 220 -3.23 1.58 14.89
CA PHE A 220 -2.83 1.22 16.24
C PHE A 220 -3.58 -0.01 16.76
N ALA A 221 -2.95 -0.73 17.68
CA ALA A 221 -3.54 -1.95 18.23
C ALA A 221 -4.92 -1.72 18.89
N GLU A 222 -5.13 -0.52 19.43
CA GLU A 222 -6.40 -0.12 20.06
C GLU A 222 -7.52 0.03 19.03
N ASP A 223 -7.28 0.65 17.88
CA ASP A 223 -8.27 0.80 16.80
C ASP A 223 -8.70 -0.55 16.22
N ILE A 224 -7.76 -1.49 16.11
CA ILE A 224 -8.04 -2.86 15.64
C ILE A 224 -8.97 -3.58 16.62
N ILE A 225 -8.74 -3.40 17.93
CA ILE A 225 -9.58 -4.02 18.98
C ILE A 225 -10.99 -3.42 18.94
N GLU A 226 -11.11 -2.10 18.79
CA GLU A 226 -12.42 -1.43 18.72
C GLU A 226 -13.19 -1.80 17.45
N ALA A 227 -12.53 -1.84 16.30
CA ALA A 227 -13.13 -2.31 15.05
C ALA A 227 -13.71 -3.74 15.20
N LYS A 228 -12.96 -4.64 15.81
CA LYS A 228 -13.44 -6.01 16.08
C LYS A 228 -14.61 -6.04 17.04
N LYS A 229 -14.59 -5.24 18.12
CA LYS A 229 -15.71 -5.13 19.08
C LYS A 229 -16.97 -4.59 18.42
N ALA A 230 -16.83 -3.65 17.49
CA ALA A 230 -17.94 -3.12 16.70
C ALA A 230 -18.53 -4.15 15.71
N GLY A 231 -17.79 -5.23 15.41
CA GLY A 231 -18.22 -6.28 14.47
C GLY A 231 -17.64 -6.14 13.06
N MET A 232 -16.57 -5.35 12.89
CA MET A 232 -15.85 -5.27 11.63
C MET A 232 -14.95 -6.51 11.42
N ASN A 233 -14.76 -6.91 10.17
CA ASN A 233 -14.04 -8.14 9.81
C ASN A 233 -12.55 -7.92 9.63
N SER A 234 -12.16 -6.71 9.23
CA SER A 234 -10.78 -6.34 8.93
C SER A 234 -10.58 -4.83 8.92
N HIS A 235 -9.35 -4.38 8.69
CA HIS A 235 -9.01 -2.97 8.59
C HIS A 235 -8.01 -2.70 7.47
N LEU A 236 -8.04 -1.47 6.95
CA LEU A 236 -7.12 -0.89 5.97
C LEU A 236 -6.65 0.47 6.48
N ALA A 237 -5.34 0.68 6.47
CA ALA A 237 -4.77 1.98 6.79
C ALA A 237 -4.91 2.94 5.60
N LYS A 238 -5.28 4.18 5.85
CA LYS A 238 -5.20 5.29 4.90
C LYS A 238 -3.76 5.84 4.86
N PRO A 239 -3.25 6.31 3.72
CA PRO A 239 -3.94 6.40 2.42
C PRO A 239 -4.13 5.03 1.77
N LEU A 240 -5.26 4.83 1.11
CA LEU A 240 -5.57 3.58 0.42
C LEU A 240 -4.60 3.35 -0.74
N ASN A 241 -4.17 2.10 -0.88
CA ASN A 241 -3.34 1.63 -1.98
C ASN A 241 -4.07 0.49 -2.68
N LEU A 242 -4.17 0.53 -4.00
CA LEU A 242 -4.94 -0.42 -4.78
C LEU A 242 -4.56 -1.89 -4.48
N ALA A 243 -3.26 -2.21 -4.42
CA ALA A 243 -2.81 -3.57 -4.17
C ALA A 243 -3.22 -4.09 -2.78
N THR A 244 -3.13 -3.23 -1.76
CA THR A 244 -3.54 -3.58 -0.38
C THR A 244 -5.06 -3.70 -0.28
N LEU A 245 -5.79 -2.78 -0.92
CA LEU A 245 -7.24 -2.77 -0.98
C LEU A 245 -7.77 -4.06 -1.64
N VAL A 246 -7.28 -4.38 -2.84
CA VAL A 246 -7.64 -5.59 -3.59
C VAL A 246 -7.33 -6.86 -2.81
N ARG A 247 -6.14 -6.95 -2.21
CA ARG A 247 -5.72 -8.10 -1.41
C ARG A 247 -6.66 -8.33 -0.22
N GLU A 248 -6.99 -7.28 0.52
CA GLU A 248 -7.84 -7.41 1.70
C GLU A 248 -9.29 -7.72 1.33
N ILE A 249 -9.83 -7.08 0.29
CA ILE A 249 -11.16 -7.40 -0.24
C ILE A 249 -11.25 -8.87 -0.64
N ASN A 250 -10.31 -9.37 -1.46
CA ASN A 250 -10.28 -10.77 -1.87
C ASN A 250 -10.25 -11.73 -0.69
N LYS A 251 -9.45 -11.43 0.33
CA LYS A 251 -9.36 -12.22 1.54
C LYS A 251 -10.68 -12.30 2.31
N GLN A 252 -11.45 -11.20 2.31
CA GLN A 252 -12.75 -11.19 2.97
C GLN A 252 -13.81 -11.90 2.13
N LEU A 253 -13.81 -11.72 0.80
CA LEU A 253 -14.75 -12.39 -0.11
C LEU A 253 -14.54 -13.91 -0.18
N GLN A 254 -13.34 -14.43 0.07
CA GLN A 254 -13.06 -15.88 0.10
C GLN A 254 -13.52 -16.55 1.39
N LYS A 255 -13.81 -15.80 2.44
CA LYS A 255 -14.24 -16.34 3.74
C LYS A 255 -15.76 -16.48 3.85
N HIS A 256 -16.46 -15.92 2.90
CA HIS A 256 -17.93 -15.86 2.82
C HIS A 256 -18.43 -16.39 1.48
#